data_535d37450cb12905c8e3e5078ed0d4dc
#
_entry.id   535d37450cb12905c8e3e5078ed0d4dc
#
_cell.length_a   1.000
_cell.length_b   1.000
_cell.length_c   1.000
_cell.angle_alpha   90.00
_cell.angle_beta   90.00
_cell.angle_gamma   90.00
#
_symmetry.space_group_name_H-M   'P 1'
#
loop_
_entity.id
_entity.type
_entity.pdbx_description
1 polymer ?
#
loop_
_entity_poly.entity_id
_entity_poly.type
_entity_poly.pdbx_seq_one_letter_code
_entity_poly.pdbx_strand_id
1 'polypeptide(L)'
;MSTVEHPGDRARLARLAEAYFAAVDRMDLAATLACFTPDASFTIATYNTVYRGRDTEIRGMFERLNARYAKVWHGNFDHVAQGPDRIASRFRVENLGFDQQTLVKNNCNFFRRRGDLFDEVFVYMSGDNSLG
;
A
#
# COMPACT_ATOMS: atom_id res chain seq x y z
N MET A 1 5.57 -21.27 8.74
CA MET A 1 5.22 -20.70 7.42
C MET A 1 6.04 -21.41 6.34
N SER A 2 5.40 -21.79 5.26
CA SER A 2 6.11 -22.43 4.14
C SER A 2 6.98 -21.42 3.41
N THR A 3 8.23 -21.81 3.11
CA THR A 3 9.13 -21.04 2.25
C THR A 3 9.10 -21.51 0.80
N VAL A 4 8.30 -22.56 0.53
CA VAL A 4 8.23 -23.14 -0.81
C VAL A 4 7.36 -22.27 -1.70
N GLU A 5 7.95 -21.82 -2.81
CA GLU A 5 7.24 -21.08 -3.84
C GLU A 5 6.52 -22.06 -4.77
N HIS A 6 5.26 -21.76 -5.10
CA HIS A 6 4.44 -22.53 -6.02
C HIS A 6 4.23 -21.77 -7.32
N PRO A 7 3.96 -22.46 -8.45
CA PRO A 7 3.60 -21.79 -9.70
C PRO A 7 2.42 -20.82 -9.48
N GLY A 8 2.56 -19.62 -10.00
CA GLY A 8 1.53 -18.59 -9.89
C GLY A 8 1.62 -17.69 -8.65
N ASP A 9 2.48 -17.99 -7.66
CA ASP A 9 2.61 -17.16 -6.46
C ASP A 9 3.03 -15.73 -6.78
N ARG A 10 3.98 -15.53 -7.69
CA ARG A 10 4.44 -14.19 -8.09
C ARG A 10 3.33 -13.40 -8.76
N ALA A 11 2.60 -14.02 -9.67
CA ALA A 11 1.48 -13.37 -10.35
C ALA A 11 0.36 -13.03 -9.37
N ARG A 12 0.08 -13.91 -8.40
CA ARG A 12 -0.91 -13.68 -7.36
C ARG A 12 -0.52 -12.50 -6.47
N LEU A 13 0.74 -12.43 -6.03
CA LEU A 13 1.25 -11.32 -5.23
C LEU A 13 1.13 -10.01 -5.99
N ALA A 14 1.48 -9.97 -7.26
CA ALA A 14 1.35 -8.79 -8.09
C ALA A 14 -0.11 -8.34 -8.21
N ARG A 15 -1.05 -9.28 -8.41
CA ARG A 15 -2.49 -8.97 -8.46
C ARG A 15 -3.00 -8.42 -7.13
N LEU A 16 -2.57 -8.99 -6.00
CA LEU A 16 -2.97 -8.49 -4.68
C LEU A 16 -2.46 -7.07 -4.44
N ALA A 17 -1.20 -6.80 -4.79
CA ALA A 17 -0.64 -5.46 -4.66
C ALA A 17 -1.37 -4.45 -5.54
N GLU A 18 -1.63 -4.77 -6.80
CA GLU A 18 -2.31 -3.86 -7.72
C GLU A 18 -3.78 -3.66 -7.36
N ALA A 19 -4.45 -4.68 -6.82
CA ALA A 19 -5.81 -4.55 -6.31
C ALA A 19 -5.87 -3.57 -5.12
N TYR A 20 -4.86 -3.62 -4.24
CA TYR A 20 -4.72 -2.66 -3.15
C TYR A 20 -4.59 -1.23 -3.68
N PHE A 21 -3.65 -0.99 -4.61
CA PHE A 21 -3.46 0.35 -5.17
C PHE A 21 -4.70 0.84 -5.91
N ALA A 22 -5.40 -0.04 -6.63
CA ALA A 22 -6.63 0.31 -7.32
C ALA A 22 -7.73 0.75 -6.33
N ALA A 23 -7.85 0.08 -5.19
CA ALA A 23 -8.80 0.48 -4.14
C ALA A 23 -8.45 1.85 -3.54
N VAL A 24 -7.15 2.08 -3.27
CA VAL A 24 -6.68 3.39 -2.79
C VAL A 24 -6.98 4.48 -3.81
N ASP A 25 -6.73 4.23 -5.08
CA ASP A 25 -6.95 5.21 -6.17
C ASP A 25 -8.43 5.55 -6.34
N ARG A 26 -9.33 4.59 -6.08
CA ARG A 26 -10.76 4.86 -6.07
C ARG A 26 -11.23 5.58 -4.82
N MET A 27 -10.34 5.78 -3.84
CA MET A 27 -10.69 6.32 -2.53
C MET A 27 -11.80 5.50 -1.84
N ASP A 28 -11.81 4.21 -2.11
CA ASP A 28 -12.74 3.25 -1.53
C ASP A 28 -12.14 2.69 -0.23
N LEU A 29 -12.51 3.29 0.88
CA LEU A 29 -11.95 2.94 2.19
C LEU A 29 -12.22 1.47 2.54
N ALA A 30 -13.44 1.01 2.35
CA ALA A 30 -13.81 -0.37 2.68
C ALA A 30 -13.01 -1.37 1.86
N ALA A 31 -12.87 -1.15 0.55
CA ALA A 31 -12.10 -2.03 -0.33
C ALA A 31 -10.60 -1.98 0.01
N THR A 32 -10.07 -0.81 0.37
CA THR A 32 -8.67 -0.66 0.80
C THR A 32 -8.42 -1.48 2.07
N LEU A 33 -9.26 -1.31 3.09
CA LEU A 33 -9.10 -2.03 4.35
C LEU A 33 -9.30 -3.54 4.19
N ALA A 34 -10.15 -3.97 3.26
CA ALA A 34 -10.36 -5.38 2.97
C ALA A 34 -9.11 -6.10 2.45
N CYS A 35 -8.06 -5.35 2.05
CA CYS A 35 -6.77 -5.92 1.64
C CYS A 35 -5.88 -6.32 2.82
N PHE A 36 -6.24 -5.98 4.05
CA PHE A 36 -5.40 -6.19 5.25
C PHE A 36 -6.00 -7.20 6.21
N THR A 37 -5.11 -7.87 6.94
CA THR A 37 -5.53 -8.65 8.12
C THR A 37 -5.96 -7.70 9.25
N PRO A 38 -6.84 -8.16 10.19
CA PRO A 38 -7.25 -7.30 11.30
C PRO A 38 -6.11 -6.80 12.17
N ASP A 39 -5.04 -7.58 12.29
CA ASP A 39 -3.86 -7.28 13.11
C ASP A 39 -2.70 -6.68 12.31
N ALA A 40 -2.94 -6.23 11.10
CA ALA A 40 -1.91 -5.72 10.21
C ALA A 40 -1.14 -4.53 10.81
N SER A 41 0.12 -4.37 10.37
CA SER A 41 0.90 -3.17 10.59
C SER A 41 1.23 -2.51 9.27
N PHE A 42 1.23 -1.17 9.27
CA PHE A 42 1.56 -0.35 8.11
C PHE A 42 2.58 0.69 8.56
N THR A 43 3.80 0.55 8.08
CA THR A 43 4.92 1.39 8.50
C THR A 43 5.32 2.32 7.39
N ILE A 44 5.34 3.62 7.66
CA ILE A 44 5.96 4.59 6.78
C ILE A 44 7.43 4.67 7.19
N ALA A 45 8.25 3.81 6.59
CA ALA A 45 9.63 3.58 7.02
C ALA A 45 10.50 4.82 6.86
N THR A 46 10.27 5.61 5.81
CA THR A 46 10.98 6.88 5.57
C THR A 46 10.88 7.82 6.77
N TYR A 47 9.76 7.78 7.49
CA TYR A 47 9.48 8.71 8.60
C TYR A 47 9.34 8.00 9.95
N ASN A 48 9.72 6.71 10.03
CA ASN A 48 9.70 5.92 11.27
C ASN A 48 8.35 5.95 11.99
N THR A 49 7.26 5.87 11.23
CA THR A 49 5.89 5.92 11.76
C THR A 49 5.19 4.60 11.52
N VAL A 50 4.61 4.00 12.55
CA VAL A 50 3.91 2.72 12.48
C VAL A 50 2.45 2.92 12.83
N TYR A 51 1.57 2.40 11.95
CA TYR A 51 0.13 2.31 12.18
C TYR A 51 -0.24 0.85 12.41
N ARG A 52 -0.86 0.55 13.53
CA ARG A 52 -1.23 -0.82 13.93
C ARG A 52 -2.73 -0.97 14.00
N GLY A 53 -3.22 -2.08 13.45
CA GLY A 53 -4.64 -2.39 13.46
C GLY A 53 -5.38 -1.83 12.26
N ARG A 54 -5.99 -2.75 11.50
CA ARG A 54 -6.74 -2.42 10.26
C ARG A 54 -7.85 -1.42 10.53
N ASP A 55 -8.66 -1.69 11.57
CA ASP A 55 -9.89 -0.94 11.83
C ASP A 55 -9.70 0.24 12.77
N THR A 56 -8.47 0.50 13.16
CA THR A 56 -8.08 1.58 14.08
C THR A 56 -7.08 2.52 13.42
N GLU A 57 -5.78 2.33 13.62
CA GLU A 57 -4.76 3.28 13.13
C GLU A 57 -4.61 3.27 11.62
N ILE A 58 -4.66 2.11 10.96
CA ILE A 58 -4.58 2.02 9.50
C ILE A 58 -5.79 2.71 8.87
N ARG A 59 -6.99 2.45 9.39
CA ARG A 59 -8.21 3.12 8.94
C ARG A 59 -8.08 4.64 9.06
N GLY A 60 -7.61 5.13 10.20
CA GLY A 60 -7.42 6.58 10.41
C GLY A 60 -6.45 7.19 9.41
N MET A 61 -5.37 6.49 9.09
CA MET A 61 -4.39 6.94 8.09
C MET A 61 -5.04 7.13 6.71
N PHE A 62 -5.82 6.15 6.25
CA PHE A 62 -6.49 6.25 4.94
C PHE A 62 -7.63 7.26 4.94
N GLU A 63 -8.34 7.42 6.05
CA GLU A 63 -9.34 8.49 6.18
C GLU A 63 -8.69 9.87 6.01
N ARG A 64 -7.52 10.09 6.62
CA ARG A 64 -6.77 11.35 6.46
C ARG A 64 -6.27 11.54 5.03
N LEU A 65 -5.80 10.48 4.38
CA LEU A 65 -5.38 10.54 2.97
C LEU A 65 -6.54 10.99 2.09
N ASN A 66 -7.71 10.37 2.27
CA ASN A 66 -8.90 10.68 1.48
C ASN A 66 -9.43 12.09 1.73
N ALA A 67 -9.20 12.64 2.92
CA ALA A 67 -9.58 14.02 3.24
C ALA A 67 -8.57 15.05 2.72
N ARG A 68 -7.31 14.65 2.54
CA ARG A 68 -6.22 15.55 2.15
C ARG A 68 -6.17 15.82 0.65
N TYR A 69 -6.51 14.83 -0.17
CA TYR A 69 -6.37 14.92 -1.62
C TYR A 69 -7.71 14.75 -2.32
N ALA A 70 -7.89 15.49 -3.40
CA ALA A 70 -9.06 15.35 -4.28
C ALA A 70 -8.97 14.08 -5.12
N LYS A 71 -7.73 13.66 -5.47
CA LYS A 71 -7.49 12.48 -6.28
C LYS A 71 -6.11 11.91 -5.94
N VAL A 72 -6.01 10.59 -5.91
CA VAL A 72 -4.74 9.88 -5.79
C VAL A 72 -4.61 8.88 -6.95
N TRP A 73 -3.37 8.70 -7.42
CA TRP A 73 -3.08 7.77 -8.51
C TRP A 73 -1.74 7.08 -8.25
N HIS A 74 -1.71 5.78 -8.47
CA HIS A 74 -0.50 4.95 -8.40
C HIS A 74 -0.37 4.18 -9.70
N GLY A 75 0.84 4.11 -10.24
CA GLY A 75 1.07 3.39 -11.48
C GLY A 75 2.54 3.19 -11.79
N ASN A 76 2.80 2.71 -13.02
CA ASN A 76 4.14 2.39 -13.49
C ASN A 76 4.83 1.37 -12.57
N PHE A 77 4.11 0.32 -12.19
CA PHE A 77 4.57 -0.68 -11.22
C PHE A 77 5.73 -1.50 -11.76
N ASP A 78 6.72 -1.71 -10.88
CA ASP A 78 7.80 -2.66 -11.04
C ASP A 78 7.79 -3.55 -9.81
N HIS A 79 7.38 -4.81 -10.00
CA HIS A 79 7.21 -5.76 -8.91
C HIS A 79 8.35 -6.76 -8.86
N VAL A 80 8.84 -7.02 -7.65
CA VAL A 80 9.80 -8.09 -7.36
C VAL A 80 9.21 -8.94 -6.24
N ALA A 81 8.88 -10.17 -6.53
CA ALA A 81 8.31 -11.10 -5.54
C ALA A 81 9.34 -12.12 -5.11
N GLN A 82 9.31 -12.49 -3.83
CA GLN A 82 10.19 -13.50 -3.25
C GLN A 82 9.38 -14.48 -2.41
N GLY A 83 9.53 -15.76 -2.70
CA GLY A 83 8.81 -16.81 -2.02
C GLY A 83 7.31 -16.73 -2.26
N PRO A 84 6.50 -17.39 -1.43
CA PRO A 84 5.05 -17.38 -1.61
C PRO A 84 4.37 -16.13 -1.03
N ASP A 85 5.06 -15.31 -0.21
CA ASP A 85 4.39 -14.37 0.68
C ASP A 85 4.90 -12.92 0.64
N ARG A 86 5.96 -12.61 -0.13
CA ARG A 86 6.58 -11.29 -0.12
C ARG A 86 6.63 -10.67 -1.52
N ILE A 87 6.36 -9.36 -1.59
CA ILE A 87 6.49 -8.59 -2.81
C ILE A 87 6.98 -7.17 -2.49
N ALA A 88 7.94 -6.70 -3.28
CA ALA A 88 8.33 -5.29 -3.31
C ALA A 88 7.80 -4.67 -4.60
N SER A 89 7.19 -3.50 -4.48
CA SER A 89 6.61 -2.79 -5.61
C SER A 89 7.14 -1.37 -5.64
N ARG A 90 7.81 -1.02 -6.73
CA ARG A 90 8.23 0.34 -7.02
C ARG A 90 7.20 0.98 -7.95
N PHE A 91 6.84 2.23 -7.71
CA PHE A 91 5.77 2.89 -8.45
C PHE A 91 5.86 4.40 -8.37
N ARG A 92 5.12 5.06 -9.28
CA ARG A 92 4.92 6.49 -9.28
C ARG A 92 3.60 6.82 -8.60
N VAL A 93 3.58 7.89 -7.83
CA VAL A 93 2.39 8.43 -7.17
C VAL A 93 2.12 9.82 -7.71
N GLU A 94 0.85 10.11 -8.02
CA GLU A 94 0.38 11.47 -8.35
C GLU A 94 -0.84 11.77 -7.50
N ASN A 95 -0.70 12.72 -6.59
CA ASN A 95 -1.78 13.15 -5.71
C ASN A 95 -2.20 14.57 -6.09
N LEU A 96 -3.48 14.75 -6.42
CA LEU A 96 -4.03 16.07 -6.71
C LEU A 96 -4.61 16.67 -5.43
N GLY A 97 -4.05 17.80 -4.99
CA GLY A 97 -4.58 18.57 -3.87
C GLY A 97 -5.83 19.36 -4.25
N PHE A 98 -6.57 19.79 -3.24
CA PHE A 98 -7.73 20.67 -3.44
C PHE A 98 -7.35 22.05 -3.95
N ASP A 99 -6.07 22.43 -3.83
CA ASP A 99 -5.48 23.65 -4.40
C ASP A 99 -5.14 23.51 -5.89
N GLN A 100 -5.48 22.37 -6.52
CA GLN A 100 -5.20 22.05 -7.92
C GLN A 100 -3.72 21.78 -8.22
N GLN A 101 -2.88 21.62 -7.20
CA GLN A 101 -1.48 21.25 -7.38
C GLN A 101 -1.30 19.75 -7.29
N THR A 102 -0.44 19.20 -8.15
CA THR A 102 -0.13 17.77 -8.16
C THR A 102 1.18 17.52 -7.44
N LEU A 103 1.14 16.64 -6.45
CA LEU A 103 2.31 16.14 -5.77
C LEU A 103 2.74 14.82 -6.43
N VAL A 104 3.99 14.77 -6.92
CA VAL A 104 4.53 13.59 -7.60
C VAL A 104 5.57 12.94 -6.69
N LYS A 105 5.47 11.62 -6.54
CA LYS A 105 6.41 10.83 -5.75
C LYS A 105 6.83 9.57 -6.48
N ASN A 106 8.01 9.06 -6.12
CA ASN A 106 8.47 7.72 -6.50
C ASN A 106 8.66 6.93 -5.21
N ASN A 107 7.85 5.90 -5.03
CA ASN A 107 7.79 5.14 -3.79
C ASN A 107 8.13 3.67 -4.03
N CYS A 108 8.46 2.99 -2.94
CA CYS A 108 8.62 1.54 -2.92
C CYS A 108 7.93 0.99 -1.68
N ASN A 109 7.02 0.04 -1.87
CA ASN A 109 6.35 -0.67 -0.79
C ASN A 109 6.86 -2.09 -0.73
N PHE A 110 7.04 -2.60 0.49
CA PHE A 110 7.25 -4.01 0.77
C PHE A 110 6.00 -4.55 1.43
N PHE A 111 5.44 -5.63 0.87
CA PHE A 111 4.23 -6.27 1.39
C PHE A 111 4.54 -7.70 1.80
N ARG A 112 3.93 -8.14 2.91
CA ARG A 112 3.87 -9.54 3.27
C ARG A 112 2.41 -9.96 3.38
N ARG A 113 2.06 -11.10 2.77
CA ARG A 113 0.69 -11.63 2.85
C ARG A 113 0.58 -12.77 3.85
N ARG A 114 -0.61 -12.90 4.39
CA ARG A 114 -1.07 -14.08 5.12
C ARG A 114 -2.42 -14.47 4.50
N GLY A 115 -2.46 -15.59 3.78
CA GLY A 115 -3.57 -15.88 2.88
C GLY A 115 -3.61 -14.87 1.72
N ASP A 116 -4.75 -14.28 1.47
CA ASP A 116 -4.94 -13.26 0.44
C ASP A 116 -4.92 -11.83 0.99
N LEU A 117 -4.51 -11.66 2.24
CA LEU A 117 -4.49 -10.36 2.91
C LEU A 117 -3.07 -9.99 3.31
N PHE A 118 -2.77 -8.70 3.27
CA PHE A 118 -1.49 -8.20 3.76
C PHE A 118 -1.52 -8.03 5.27
N ASP A 119 -0.52 -8.57 5.96
CA ASP A 119 -0.37 -8.42 7.41
C ASP A 119 0.73 -7.44 7.79
N GLU A 120 1.61 -7.09 6.83
CA GLU A 120 2.70 -6.15 7.07
C GLU A 120 3.01 -5.40 5.80
N VAL A 121 3.06 -4.08 5.89
CA VAL A 121 3.45 -3.20 4.79
C VAL A 121 4.48 -2.20 5.29
N PHE A 122 5.57 -2.04 4.52
CA PHE A 122 6.55 -0.98 4.71
C PHE A 122 6.53 -0.08 3.48
N VAL A 123 6.44 1.23 3.72
CA VAL A 123 6.44 2.24 2.66
C VAL A 123 7.70 3.08 2.76
N TYR A 124 8.42 3.15 1.66
CA TYR A 124 9.53 4.09 1.46
C TYR A 124 9.07 5.09 0.41
N MET A 125 9.10 6.38 0.74
CA MET A 125 8.59 7.40 -0.17
C MET A 125 9.61 8.52 -0.40
N SER A 126 9.56 9.11 -1.58
CA SER A 126 10.29 10.34 -1.87
C SER A 126 9.47 11.55 -1.43
N GLY A 127 10.16 12.64 -1.08
CA GLY A 127 9.51 13.89 -0.70
C GLY A 127 8.78 13.83 0.64
N ASP A 128 7.80 14.70 0.81
CA ASP A 128 7.08 14.85 2.07
C ASP A 128 6.16 13.65 2.38
N ASN A 129 5.85 13.47 3.66
CA ASN A 129 4.97 12.39 4.10
C ASN A 129 3.52 12.68 3.69
N SER A 130 3.05 11.99 2.65
CA SER A 130 1.69 12.14 2.15
C SER A 130 0.67 11.28 2.88
N LEU A 131 1.12 10.38 3.76
CA LEU A 131 0.28 9.46 4.53
C LEU A 131 0.24 9.80 6.03
N GLY A 132 1.01 10.78 6.42
CA GLY A 132 1.13 11.19 7.82
C GLY A 132 -0.02 12.00 8.37
#